data_059ebfdbf3927207bd6a3e6a55c35f20
#
_entry.id   059ebfdbf3927207bd6a3e6a55c35f20
#
_cell.length_a   1.000
_cell.length_b   1.000
_cell.length_c   1.000
_cell.angle_alpha   90.00
_cell.angle_beta   90.00
_cell.angle_gamma   90.00
#
_symmetry.space_group_name_H-M   'P 1'
#
loop_
_entity.id
_entity.type
_entity.pdbx_description
1 polymer ?
#
loop_
_entity_poly.entity_id
_entity_poly.type
_entity_poly.pdbx_seq_one_letter_code
_entity_poly.pdbx_strand_id
1 'polypeptide(L)'
;MAQSTEILPNGLQLLQDDRFFKLGQDSVLLSAFAKPRRNAKLLDLGCGTGALALLVWRPDLKITGLELQDGPLDLFRQSIAANELENVTALQGDLRQMRTLLPHGSMDYVICNPPYFDRNAGANAPTAEKRTARQDATCSVEELAVAASFVLHTGGKAAFVFRPERLWVLLEALSRVRLVPKRIRFVHQSVQAAPSVVMVECRKGGSAEGLVVEPPLIVESDEYFRIYGIEH
;
A
#
# COMPACT_ATOMS: atom_id res chain seq x y z
N MET A 1 -20.01 -15.58 -10.03
CA MET A 1 -18.91 -14.79 -9.46
C MET A 1 -18.19 -14.19 -10.63
N ALA A 2 -18.16 -12.89 -10.75
CA ALA A 2 -17.68 -12.22 -11.96
C ALA A 2 -16.27 -11.70 -11.74
N GLN A 3 -15.33 -12.14 -12.58
CA GLN A 3 -14.09 -11.43 -12.80
C GLN A 3 -14.39 -10.20 -13.66
N SER A 4 -13.71 -9.10 -13.39
CA SER A 4 -13.80 -7.86 -14.14
C SER A 4 -12.40 -7.31 -14.43
N THR A 5 -12.30 -6.56 -15.52
CA THR A 5 -11.09 -5.80 -15.84
C THR A 5 -11.39 -4.33 -15.66
N GLU A 6 -10.55 -3.62 -14.93
CA GLU A 6 -10.62 -2.18 -14.74
C GLU A 6 -9.41 -1.52 -15.39
N ILE A 7 -9.64 -0.39 -16.07
CA ILE A 7 -8.55 0.42 -16.63
C ILE A 7 -8.15 1.45 -15.59
N LEU A 8 -6.90 1.38 -15.16
CA LEU A 8 -6.33 2.31 -14.18
C LEU A 8 -6.08 3.70 -14.80
N PRO A 9 -5.95 4.77 -13.99
CA PRO A 9 -5.65 6.12 -14.47
C PRO A 9 -4.40 6.22 -15.36
N ASN A 10 -3.44 5.32 -15.20
CA ASN A 10 -2.23 5.24 -16.03
C ASN A 10 -2.37 4.34 -17.26
N GLY A 11 -3.59 3.87 -17.58
CA GLY A 11 -3.91 3.05 -18.75
C GLY A 11 -3.68 1.55 -18.58
N LEU A 12 -3.12 1.08 -17.48
CA LEU A 12 -2.92 -0.35 -17.23
C LEU A 12 -4.23 -1.07 -16.90
N GLN A 13 -4.31 -2.33 -17.30
CA GLN A 13 -5.42 -3.23 -17.00
C GLN A 13 -5.20 -3.90 -15.64
N LEU A 14 -6.18 -3.80 -14.76
CA LEU A 14 -6.26 -4.50 -13.48
C LEU A 14 -7.35 -5.55 -13.51
N LEU A 15 -7.00 -6.81 -13.33
CA LEU A 15 -7.97 -7.89 -13.17
C LEU A 15 -8.43 -7.98 -11.71
N GLN A 16 -9.73 -8.04 -11.50
CA GLN A 16 -10.36 -8.09 -10.19
C GLN A 16 -11.40 -9.21 -10.12
N ASP A 17 -11.72 -9.65 -8.91
CA ASP A 17 -12.76 -10.65 -8.63
C ASP A 17 -13.52 -10.24 -7.37
N ASP A 18 -14.85 -10.39 -7.38
CA ASP A 18 -15.74 -10.03 -6.26
C ASP A 18 -15.44 -10.77 -4.95
N ARG A 19 -14.66 -11.85 -5.02
CA ARG A 19 -14.22 -12.62 -3.84
C ARG A 19 -13.13 -11.92 -3.04
N PHE A 20 -12.38 -11.01 -3.65
CA PHE A 20 -11.21 -10.38 -3.06
C PHE A 20 -11.42 -8.88 -2.85
N PHE A 21 -10.43 -8.23 -2.28
CA PHE A 21 -10.45 -6.80 -2.08
C PHE A 21 -10.23 -6.09 -3.43
N LYS A 22 -11.18 -5.23 -3.82
CA LYS A 22 -11.11 -4.45 -5.06
C LYS A 22 -10.29 -3.17 -4.90
N LEU A 23 -9.94 -2.56 -6.02
CA LEU A 23 -9.35 -1.23 -6.07
C LEU A 23 -10.19 -0.25 -5.23
N GLY A 24 -9.56 0.34 -4.24
CA GLY A 24 -10.16 1.36 -3.39
C GLY A 24 -9.48 2.71 -3.55
N GLN A 25 -10.17 3.75 -3.11
CA GLN A 25 -9.68 5.12 -3.09
C GLN A 25 -8.29 5.24 -2.45
N ASP A 26 -8.05 4.50 -1.38
CA ASP A 26 -6.81 4.55 -0.60
C ASP A 26 -5.59 4.17 -1.43
N SER A 27 -5.71 3.16 -2.32
CA SER A 27 -4.63 2.76 -3.23
C SER A 27 -4.32 3.85 -4.25
N VAL A 28 -5.34 4.49 -4.82
CA VAL A 28 -5.17 5.60 -5.78
C VAL A 28 -4.48 6.79 -5.09
N LEU A 29 -4.93 7.16 -3.90
CA LEU A 29 -4.35 8.27 -3.14
C LEU A 29 -2.91 7.99 -2.70
N LEU A 30 -2.63 6.77 -2.22
CA LEU A 30 -1.28 6.38 -1.82
C LEU A 30 -0.33 6.35 -3.02
N SER A 31 -0.79 5.90 -4.19
CA SER A 31 0.02 5.90 -5.41
C SER A 31 0.49 7.30 -5.82
N ALA A 32 -0.40 8.30 -5.71
CA ALA A 32 -0.09 9.70 -5.99
C ALA A 32 0.81 10.34 -4.90
N PHE A 33 0.65 9.92 -3.65
CA PHE A 33 1.47 10.39 -2.53
C PHE A 33 2.87 9.79 -2.57
N ALA A 34 3.02 8.51 -2.94
CA ALA A 34 4.31 7.82 -3.00
C ALA A 34 5.23 8.43 -4.07
N LYS A 35 6.47 8.75 -3.69
CA LYS A 35 7.46 9.38 -4.60
C LYS A 35 8.74 8.54 -4.66
N PRO A 36 8.70 7.32 -5.25
CA PRO A 36 9.91 6.55 -5.47
C PRO A 36 10.84 7.27 -6.46
N ARG A 37 12.15 7.26 -6.17
CA ARG A 37 13.16 7.82 -7.08
C ARG A 37 13.21 7.03 -8.39
N ARG A 38 13.86 7.60 -9.39
CA ARG A 38 14.10 6.87 -10.66
C ARG A 38 14.96 5.62 -10.40
N ASN A 39 14.66 4.56 -11.15
CA ASN A 39 15.33 3.25 -11.07
C ASN A 39 15.25 2.59 -9.67
N ALA A 40 14.27 2.98 -8.85
CA ALA A 40 14.10 2.39 -7.53
C ALA A 40 13.58 0.95 -7.61
N LYS A 41 14.07 0.12 -6.68
CA LYS A 41 13.47 -1.18 -6.34
C LYS A 41 12.36 -0.94 -5.32
N LEU A 42 11.13 -1.23 -5.69
CA LEU A 42 9.93 -0.98 -4.88
C LEU A 42 9.28 -2.30 -4.47
N LEU A 43 8.89 -2.39 -3.21
CA LEU A 43 8.07 -3.47 -2.68
C LEU A 43 6.67 -2.95 -2.35
N ASP A 44 5.64 -3.58 -2.92
CA ASP A 44 4.25 -3.45 -2.47
C ASP A 44 3.98 -4.56 -1.45
N LEU A 45 3.83 -4.18 -0.18
CA LEU A 45 3.75 -5.10 0.95
C LEU A 45 2.30 -5.42 1.28
N GLY A 46 1.87 -6.64 0.96
CA GLY A 46 0.45 -7.05 0.99
C GLY A 46 -0.28 -6.54 -0.25
N CYS A 47 0.24 -6.86 -1.45
CA CYS A 47 -0.21 -6.23 -2.69
C CYS A 47 -1.62 -6.65 -3.15
N GLY A 48 -2.20 -7.71 -2.57
CA GLY A 48 -3.49 -8.24 -3.00
C GLY A 48 -3.51 -8.56 -4.50
N THR A 49 -4.46 -7.98 -5.22
CA THR A 49 -4.57 -8.09 -6.69
C THR A 49 -3.58 -7.23 -7.47
N GLY A 50 -2.64 -6.56 -6.77
CA GLY A 50 -1.60 -5.72 -7.37
C GLY A 50 -2.04 -4.31 -7.77
N ALA A 51 -3.21 -3.87 -7.33
CA ALA A 51 -3.75 -2.55 -7.70
C ALA A 51 -2.78 -1.40 -7.41
N LEU A 52 -2.20 -1.36 -6.20
CA LEU A 52 -1.27 -0.31 -5.80
C LEU A 52 0.06 -0.40 -6.57
N ALA A 53 0.60 -1.61 -6.76
CA ALA A 53 1.80 -1.84 -7.57
C ALA A 53 1.64 -1.35 -9.01
N LEU A 54 0.48 -1.61 -9.63
CA LEU A 54 0.18 -1.18 -10.99
C LEU A 54 -0.06 0.33 -11.07
N LEU A 55 -0.72 0.94 -10.08
CA LEU A 55 -0.93 2.39 -10.02
C LEU A 55 0.38 3.18 -9.94
N VAL A 56 1.37 2.69 -9.19
CA VAL A 56 2.70 3.35 -9.08
C VAL A 56 3.66 2.97 -10.20
N TRP A 57 3.25 2.06 -11.09
CA TRP A 57 4.12 1.54 -12.12
C TRP A 57 4.68 2.63 -13.03
N ARG A 58 5.96 2.49 -13.33
CA ARG A 58 6.71 3.24 -14.33
C ARG A 58 7.77 2.32 -14.95
N PRO A 59 8.15 2.54 -16.21
CA PRO A 59 9.13 1.68 -16.89
C PRO A 59 10.52 1.68 -16.21
N ASP A 60 10.86 2.71 -15.45
CA ASP A 60 12.13 2.86 -14.73
C ASP A 60 12.15 2.19 -13.35
N LEU A 61 11.03 1.71 -12.83
CA LEU A 61 10.96 1.04 -11.53
C LEU A 61 11.14 -0.48 -11.68
N LYS A 62 11.64 -1.13 -10.63
CA LYS A 62 11.58 -2.58 -10.44
C LYS A 62 10.63 -2.86 -9.28
N ILE A 63 9.47 -3.40 -9.58
CA ILE A 63 8.39 -3.57 -8.60
C ILE A 63 8.26 -5.05 -8.22
N THR A 64 8.21 -5.32 -6.93
CA THR A 64 7.82 -6.62 -6.38
C THR A 64 6.56 -6.44 -5.56
N GLY A 65 5.50 -7.19 -5.85
CA GLY A 65 4.33 -7.27 -4.98
C GLY A 65 4.38 -8.55 -4.16
N LEU A 66 4.33 -8.43 -2.85
CA LEU A 66 4.28 -9.57 -1.91
C LEU A 66 2.87 -9.77 -1.41
N GLU A 67 2.34 -10.99 -1.59
CA GLU A 67 1.01 -11.36 -1.11
C GLU A 67 1.04 -12.77 -0.51
N LEU A 68 0.29 -12.97 0.59
CA LEU A 68 0.16 -14.26 1.27
C LEU A 68 -0.80 -15.20 0.53
N GLN A 69 -1.90 -14.67 0.02
CA GLN A 69 -3.00 -15.43 -0.54
C GLN A 69 -2.80 -15.68 -2.04
N ASP A 70 -2.96 -16.94 -2.46
CA ASP A 70 -2.80 -17.35 -3.86
C ASP A 70 -3.81 -16.67 -4.79
N GLY A 71 -5.08 -16.62 -4.42
CA GLY A 71 -6.13 -16.12 -5.29
C GLY A 71 -5.93 -14.68 -5.75
N PRO A 72 -5.73 -13.70 -4.86
CA PRO A 72 -5.39 -12.32 -5.24
C PRO A 72 -4.08 -12.25 -6.03
N LEU A 73 -3.05 -13.00 -5.62
CA LEU A 73 -1.76 -13.01 -6.29
C LEU A 73 -1.85 -13.55 -7.72
N ASP A 74 -2.71 -14.50 -7.99
CA ASP A 74 -2.96 -15.02 -9.34
C ASP A 74 -3.60 -13.97 -10.25
N LEU A 75 -4.52 -13.15 -9.75
CA LEU A 75 -5.06 -12.01 -10.49
C LEU A 75 -3.98 -10.96 -10.79
N PHE A 76 -3.07 -10.75 -9.84
CA PHE A 76 -1.93 -9.87 -10.08
C PHE A 76 -0.99 -10.41 -11.17
N ARG A 77 -0.67 -11.71 -11.16
CA ARG A 77 0.11 -12.35 -12.23
C ARG A 77 -0.56 -12.22 -13.61
N GLN A 78 -1.87 -12.40 -13.66
CA GLN A 78 -2.64 -12.21 -14.89
C GLN A 78 -2.61 -10.74 -15.35
N SER A 79 -2.72 -9.78 -14.43
CA SER A 79 -2.62 -8.34 -14.74
C SER A 79 -1.22 -7.99 -15.27
N ILE A 80 -0.15 -8.53 -14.69
CA ILE A 80 1.24 -8.36 -15.18
C ILE A 80 1.35 -8.87 -16.60
N ALA A 81 0.84 -10.06 -16.88
CA ALA A 81 0.88 -10.67 -18.22
C ALA A 81 0.03 -9.89 -19.25
N ALA A 82 -1.18 -9.47 -18.87
CA ALA A 82 -2.07 -8.70 -19.74
C ALA A 82 -1.50 -7.33 -20.15
N ASN A 83 -0.60 -6.76 -19.33
CA ASN A 83 0.07 -5.48 -19.59
C ASN A 83 1.52 -5.66 -20.08
N GLU A 84 1.99 -6.89 -20.30
CA GLU A 84 3.36 -7.20 -20.78
C GLU A 84 4.47 -6.57 -19.91
N LEU A 85 4.30 -6.57 -18.56
CA LEU A 85 5.20 -5.89 -17.64
C LEU A 85 6.39 -6.76 -17.24
N GLU A 86 7.57 -6.52 -17.82
CA GLU A 86 8.80 -7.27 -17.50
C GLU A 86 9.49 -6.83 -16.20
N ASN A 87 9.17 -5.63 -15.71
CA ASN A 87 9.78 -5.02 -14.52
C ASN A 87 8.93 -5.16 -13.24
N VAL A 88 7.91 -6.01 -13.28
CA VAL A 88 6.99 -6.28 -12.16
C VAL A 88 7.01 -7.77 -11.83
N THR A 89 7.13 -8.12 -10.56
CA THR A 89 7.16 -9.50 -10.07
C THR A 89 6.11 -9.71 -8.98
N ALA A 90 5.31 -10.76 -9.10
CA ALA A 90 4.38 -11.21 -8.07
C ALA A 90 5.06 -12.31 -7.22
N LEU A 91 5.31 -12.02 -5.95
CA LEU A 91 5.96 -12.92 -5.00
C LEU A 91 4.94 -13.41 -3.97
N GLN A 92 4.80 -14.74 -3.84
CA GLN A 92 4.01 -15.32 -2.78
C GLN A 92 4.83 -15.45 -1.49
N GLY A 93 4.25 -15.03 -0.37
CA GLY A 93 4.89 -15.23 0.92
C GLY A 93 4.24 -14.47 2.06
N ASP A 94 4.62 -14.89 3.26
CA ASP A 94 4.19 -14.25 4.51
C ASP A 94 5.21 -13.17 4.90
N LEU A 95 4.76 -11.93 5.04
CA LEU A 95 5.63 -10.82 5.44
C LEU A 95 6.32 -11.05 6.81
N ARG A 96 5.74 -11.89 7.69
CA ARG A 96 6.36 -12.32 8.96
C ARG A 96 7.63 -13.13 8.74
N GLN A 97 7.76 -13.74 7.56
CA GLN A 97 8.94 -14.52 7.12
C GLN A 97 9.84 -13.72 6.15
N MET A 98 9.77 -12.39 6.16
CA MET A 98 10.48 -11.53 5.21
C MET A 98 11.96 -11.87 5.04
N ARG A 99 12.62 -12.35 6.11
CA ARG A 99 14.05 -12.73 6.11
C ARG A 99 14.39 -13.86 5.15
N THR A 100 13.43 -14.73 4.84
CA THR A 100 13.60 -15.86 3.90
C THR A 100 13.16 -15.50 2.47
N LEU A 101 12.38 -14.43 2.32
CA LEU A 101 11.80 -14.03 1.05
C LEU A 101 12.68 -13.05 0.28
N LEU A 102 13.22 -12.05 0.97
CA LEU A 102 14.00 -10.98 0.35
C LEU A 102 15.25 -10.66 1.17
N PRO A 103 16.36 -10.27 0.51
CA PRO A 103 17.58 -9.88 1.22
C PRO A 103 17.39 -8.62 2.06
N HIS A 104 18.09 -8.54 3.20
CA HIS A 104 18.14 -7.32 4.00
C HIS A 104 18.65 -6.13 3.20
N GLY A 105 17.94 -4.99 3.30
CA GLY A 105 18.37 -3.76 2.65
C GLY A 105 18.29 -3.76 1.12
N SER A 106 17.53 -4.68 0.53
CA SER A 106 17.45 -4.88 -0.93
C SER A 106 16.51 -3.91 -1.66
N MET A 107 15.68 -3.16 -0.92
CA MET A 107 14.67 -2.26 -1.47
C MET A 107 14.98 -0.79 -1.19
N ASP A 108 14.65 0.06 -2.15
CA ASP A 108 14.72 1.52 -2.06
C ASP A 108 13.45 2.13 -1.47
N TYR A 109 12.31 1.51 -1.80
CA TYR A 109 10.99 2.03 -1.44
C TYR A 109 10.03 0.89 -1.09
N VAL A 110 9.23 1.09 -0.05
CA VAL A 110 8.11 0.20 0.31
C VAL A 110 6.82 1.00 0.23
N ILE A 111 5.78 0.42 -0.34
CA ILE A 111 4.41 0.93 -0.25
C ILE A 111 3.54 -0.11 0.44
N CYS A 112 2.54 0.33 1.20
CA CYS A 112 1.62 -0.57 1.85
C CYS A 112 0.26 0.10 2.07
N ASN A 113 -0.77 -0.54 1.54
CA ASN A 113 -2.17 -0.27 1.88
C ASN A 113 -2.69 -1.47 2.69
N PRO A 114 -2.43 -1.52 4.01
CA PRO A 114 -2.77 -2.69 4.79
C PRO A 114 -4.29 -2.85 4.92
N PRO A 115 -4.81 -4.07 5.01
CA PRO A 115 -6.21 -4.26 5.36
C PRO A 115 -6.47 -3.56 6.70
N TYR A 116 -7.55 -2.78 6.77
CA TYR A 116 -7.90 -2.07 8.01
C TYR A 116 -8.19 -3.09 9.11
N PHE A 117 -7.31 -3.11 10.12
CA PHE A 117 -7.39 -3.99 11.28
C PHE A 117 -8.50 -3.50 12.21
N ASP A 118 -9.73 -3.75 11.85
CA ASP A 118 -10.86 -3.54 12.77
C ASP A 118 -10.99 -4.77 13.65
N ARG A 119 -10.42 -4.74 14.85
CA ARG A 119 -10.61 -5.80 15.85
C ARG A 119 -12.09 -6.09 16.12
N ASN A 120 -12.96 -5.14 15.82
CA ASN A 120 -14.41 -5.26 15.98
C ASN A 120 -15.14 -5.72 14.71
N ALA A 121 -14.52 -5.73 13.53
CA ALA A 121 -15.14 -6.20 12.29
C ALA A 121 -15.37 -7.72 12.26
N GLY A 122 -14.79 -8.47 13.18
CA GLY A 122 -15.03 -9.91 13.35
C GLY A 122 -16.45 -10.28 13.79
N ALA A 123 -17.20 -9.34 14.41
CA ALA A 123 -18.56 -9.60 14.89
C ALA A 123 -19.62 -9.58 13.77
N ASN A 124 -19.36 -8.91 12.64
CA ASN A 124 -20.33 -8.71 11.56
C ASN A 124 -19.95 -9.39 10.22
N ALA A 125 -18.96 -10.30 10.20
CA ALA A 125 -18.62 -11.02 8.98
C ALA A 125 -19.68 -12.10 8.66
N PRO A 126 -20.20 -12.18 7.40
CA PRO A 126 -21.35 -12.99 7.06
C PRO A 126 -21.15 -14.50 7.08
N THR A 127 -19.91 -15.01 7.17
CA THR A 127 -19.63 -16.47 7.30
C THR A 127 -18.41 -16.74 8.17
N ALA A 128 -18.41 -17.94 8.84
CA ALA A 128 -17.30 -18.40 9.68
C ALA A 128 -15.98 -18.53 8.89
N GLU A 129 -16.06 -18.97 7.62
CA GLU A 129 -14.91 -19.13 6.72
C GLU A 129 -14.23 -17.78 6.39
N LYS A 130 -15.02 -16.72 6.17
CA LYS A 130 -14.48 -15.35 5.97
C LYS A 130 -13.86 -14.78 7.25
N ARG A 131 -14.31 -15.21 8.43
CA ARG A 131 -13.70 -14.84 9.71
C ARG A 131 -12.33 -15.48 9.90
N THR A 132 -12.23 -16.78 9.67
CA THR A 132 -10.99 -17.55 9.82
C THR A 132 -9.95 -17.07 8.81
N ALA A 133 -10.30 -16.95 7.52
CA ALA A 133 -9.40 -16.44 6.49
C ALA A 133 -8.92 -15.00 6.76
N ARG A 134 -9.74 -14.17 7.41
CA ARG A 134 -9.33 -12.81 7.82
C ARG A 134 -8.44 -12.81 9.06
N GLN A 135 -8.68 -13.69 10.03
CA GLN A 135 -7.88 -13.80 11.25
C GLN A 135 -6.50 -14.39 10.98
N ASP A 136 -6.39 -15.38 10.11
CA ASP A 136 -5.12 -16.01 9.75
C ASP A 136 -4.27 -15.16 8.80
N ALA A 137 -4.91 -14.27 8.01
CA ALA A 137 -4.26 -13.37 7.07
C ALA A 137 -3.87 -12.00 7.68
N THR A 138 -4.30 -11.70 8.90
CA THR A 138 -4.03 -10.38 9.52
C THR A 138 -2.67 -10.35 10.19
N CYS A 139 -1.75 -9.59 9.61
CA CYS A 139 -0.51 -9.18 10.29
C CYS A 139 -0.77 -7.95 11.16
N SER A 140 -0.01 -7.77 12.24
CA SER A 140 -0.06 -6.56 13.06
C SER A 140 0.65 -5.38 12.40
N VAL A 141 0.40 -4.16 12.89
CA VAL A 141 1.11 -2.95 12.42
C VAL A 141 2.60 -3.05 12.73
N GLU A 142 2.96 -3.68 13.83
CA GLU A 142 4.34 -3.94 14.24
C GLU A 142 5.03 -4.90 13.26
N GLU A 143 4.37 -5.98 12.84
CA GLU A 143 4.91 -6.92 11.85
C GLU A 143 5.12 -6.25 10.49
N LEU A 144 4.17 -5.40 10.05
CA LEU A 144 4.34 -4.57 8.85
C LEU A 144 5.56 -3.66 8.95
N ALA A 145 5.71 -2.96 10.07
CA ALA A 145 6.83 -2.05 10.29
C ALA A 145 8.18 -2.79 10.29
N VAL A 146 8.25 -3.96 10.94
CA VAL A 146 9.43 -4.82 10.97
C VAL A 146 9.79 -5.31 9.57
N ALA A 147 8.82 -5.81 8.80
CA ALA A 147 9.03 -6.30 7.44
C ALA A 147 9.53 -5.19 6.52
N ALA A 148 8.86 -4.02 6.53
CA ALA A 148 9.26 -2.85 5.75
C ALA A 148 10.66 -2.36 6.11
N SER A 149 10.95 -2.26 7.41
CA SER A 149 12.29 -1.86 7.86
C SER A 149 13.36 -2.87 7.46
N PHE A 150 13.09 -4.16 7.52
CA PHE A 150 14.06 -5.19 7.17
C PHE A 150 14.52 -5.08 5.71
N VAL A 151 13.59 -4.93 4.77
CA VAL A 151 13.93 -4.91 3.33
C VAL A 151 14.51 -3.59 2.86
N LEU A 152 14.24 -2.49 3.56
CA LEU A 152 14.80 -1.18 3.20
C LEU A 152 16.28 -1.09 3.58
N HIS A 153 17.10 -0.52 2.70
CA HIS A 153 18.43 -0.06 3.08
C HIS A 153 18.35 1.24 3.92
N THR A 154 19.44 1.61 4.60
CA THR A 154 19.52 2.90 5.32
C THR A 154 19.29 4.05 4.34
N GLY A 155 18.36 4.94 4.66
CA GLY A 155 17.94 6.03 3.77
C GLY A 155 16.81 5.66 2.81
N GLY A 156 16.46 4.38 2.67
CA GLY A 156 15.28 3.93 1.95
C GLY A 156 14.00 4.44 2.60
N LYS A 157 12.91 4.47 1.85
CA LYS A 157 11.64 5.08 2.28
C LYS A 157 10.50 4.07 2.30
N ALA A 158 9.50 4.32 3.14
CA ALA A 158 8.25 3.59 3.13
C ALA A 158 7.06 4.56 3.15
N ALA A 159 6.01 4.28 2.37
CA ALA A 159 4.76 5.02 2.41
C ALA A 159 3.59 4.10 2.76
N PHE A 160 2.76 4.57 3.68
CA PHE A 160 1.59 3.86 4.19
C PHE A 160 0.35 4.73 4.06
N VAL A 161 -0.79 4.11 3.77
CA VAL A 161 -2.10 4.72 3.96
C VAL A 161 -2.75 4.09 5.17
N PHE A 162 -3.41 4.91 6.01
CA PHE A 162 -3.94 4.43 7.27
C PHE A 162 -5.18 5.24 7.69
N ARG A 163 -5.91 4.74 8.69
CA ARG A 163 -7.00 5.48 9.32
C ARG A 163 -6.44 6.49 10.33
N PRO A 164 -6.91 7.77 10.34
CA PRO A 164 -6.39 8.81 11.22
C PRO A 164 -6.48 8.46 12.71
N GLU A 165 -7.54 7.78 13.13
CA GLU A 165 -7.73 7.35 14.54
C GLU A 165 -6.70 6.31 14.99
N ARG A 166 -5.99 5.68 14.06
CA ARG A 166 -4.92 4.72 14.33
C ARG A 166 -3.52 5.24 14.02
N LEU A 167 -3.41 6.54 13.70
CA LEU A 167 -2.13 7.15 13.35
C LEU A 167 -1.08 6.97 14.45
N TRP A 168 -1.47 7.10 15.71
CA TRP A 168 -0.55 6.91 16.83
C TRP A 168 0.05 5.49 16.87
N VAL A 169 -0.77 4.47 16.68
CA VAL A 169 -0.32 3.06 16.64
C VAL A 169 0.70 2.84 15.49
N LEU A 170 0.43 3.42 14.32
CA LEU A 170 1.36 3.36 13.20
C LEU A 170 2.69 4.05 13.52
N LEU A 171 2.65 5.29 14.02
CA LEU A 171 3.86 6.07 14.33
C LEU A 171 4.72 5.40 15.40
N GLU A 172 4.09 4.82 16.42
CA GLU A 172 4.78 4.07 17.46
C GLU A 172 5.50 2.83 16.90
N ALA A 173 4.81 2.01 16.09
CA ALA A 173 5.40 0.83 15.45
C ALA A 173 6.57 1.21 14.52
N LEU A 174 6.42 2.25 13.72
CA LEU A 174 7.47 2.75 12.82
C LEU A 174 8.70 3.26 13.59
N SER A 175 8.49 3.97 14.69
CA SER A 175 9.56 4.49 15.54
C SER A 175 10.43 3.38 16.12
N ARG A 176 9.81 2.29 16.59
CA ARG A 176 10.51 1.12 17.17
C ARG A 176 11.49 0.45 16.19
N VAL A 177 11.25 0.58 14.88
CA VAL A 177 12.09 0.00 13.82
C VAL A 177 12.91 1.04 13.06
N ARG A 178 13.03 2.27 13.59
CA ARG A 178 13.79 3.38 13.02
C ARG A 178 13.29 3.81 11.61
N LEU A 179 12.01 3.64 11.34
CA LEU A 179 11.31 4.27 10.22
C LEU A 179 10.77 5.61 10.69
N VAL A 180 11.51 6.68 10.40
CA VAL A 180 11.21 8.04 10.90
C VAL A 180 10.27 8.74 9.92
N PRO A 181 9.07 9.18 10.37
CA PRO A 181 8.13 9.92 9.53
C PRO A 181 8.75 11.21 8.99
N LYS A 182 8.57 11.47 7.70
CA LYS A 182 9.09 12.65 6.99
C LYS A 182 8.02 13.46 6.29
N ARG A 183 6.94 12.80 5.88
CA ARG A 183 5.78 13.46 5.29
C ARG A 183 4.50 12.84 5.81
N ILE A 184 3.54 13.67 6.13
CA ILE A 184 2.18 13.26 6.47
C ILE A 184 1.22 14.10 5.65
N ARG A 185 0.21 13.47 5.07
CA ARG A 185 -0.89 14.14 4.40
C ARG A 185 -2.22 13.56 4.81
N PHE A 186 -3.16 14.40 5.19
CA PHE A 186 -4.52 14.02 5.51
C PHE A 186 -5.44 14.19 4.29
N VAL A 187 -6.45 13.33 4.20
CA VAL A 187 -7.51 13.44 3.17
C VAL A 187 -8.83 13.67 3.88
N HIS A 188 -9.57 14.67 3.44
CA HIS A 188 -10.85 15.09 4.02
C HIS A 188 -11.95 15.04 2.97
N GLN A 189 -13.16 14.68 3.38
CA GLN A 189 -14.34 14.75 2.50
C GLN A 189 -14.72 16.20 2.17
N SER A 190 -14.51 17.12 3.10
CA SER A 190 -14.67 18.57 2.91
C SER A 190 -13.74 19.31 3.86
N VAL A 191 -13.57 20.61 3.68
CA VAL A 191 -12.73 21.46 4.54
C VAL A 191 -13.15 21.40 6.02
N GLN A 192 -14.45 21.20 6.30
CA GLN A 192 -15.01 21.14 7.65
C GLN A 192 -15.04 19.71 8.23
N ALA A 193 -14.87 18.67 7.40
CA ALA A 193 -14.91 17.30 7.85
C ALA A 193 -13.62 16.89 8.55
N ALA A 194 -13.72 15.98 9.51
CA ALA A 194 -12.53 15.29 10.04
C ALA A 194 -11.84 14.49 8.92
N PRO A 195 -10.53 14.26 9.00
CA PRO A 195 -9.82 13.45 8.01
C PRO A 195 -10.35 12.02 7.99
N SER A 196 -10.54 11.46 6.80
CA SER A 196 -10.97 10.07 6.59
C SER A 196 -9.79 9.12 6.36
N VAL A 197 -8.68 9.65 5.87
CA VAL A 197 -7.46 8.92 5.53
C VAL A 197 -6.24 9.75 5.94
N VAL A 198 -5.16 9.07 6.33
CA VAL A 198 -3.84 9.67 6.51
C VAL A 198 -2.80 8.87 5.70
N MET A 199 -1.94 9.57 5.01
CA MET A 199 -0.78 9.00 4.32
C MET A 199 0.50 9.42 5.03
N VAL A 200 1.39 8.47 5.29
CA VAL A 200 2.65 8.70 6.04
C VAL A 200 3.81 8.17 5.22
N GLU A 201 4.78 9.02 4.86
CA GLU A 201 6.06 8.58 4.29
C GLU A 201 7.15 8.67 5.34
N CYS A 202 7.88 7.58 5.51
CA CYS A 202 8.99 7.44 6.46
C CYS A 202 10.31 7.24 5.74
N ARG A 203 11.43 7.52 6.44
CA ARG A 203 12.78 7.21 5.99
C ARG A 203 13.50 6.34 7.02
N LYS A 204 14.10 5.24 6.58
CA LYS A 204 14.89 4.36 7.45
C LYS A 204 16.18 5.04 7.91
N GLY A 205 16.37 5.11 9.23
CA GLY A 205 17.54 5.73 9.84
C GLY A 205 17.64 7.24 9.63
N GLY A 206 16.52 7.91 9.32
CA GLY A 206 16.47 9.37 9.21
C GLY A 206 16.63 10.07 10.56
N SER A 207 16.95 11.38 10.55
CA SER A 207 16.86 12.26 11.72
C SER A 207 15.41 12.33 12.22
N ALA A 208 15.20 12.53 13.51
CA ALA A 208 13.88 12.75 14.08
C ALA A 208 13.24 14.11 13.67
N GLU A 209 14.06 15.04 13.17
CA GLU A 209 13.64 16.37 12.73
C GLU A 209 13.18 16.38 11.26
N GLY A 210 12.50 17.45 10.86
CA GLY A 210 12.12 17.71 9.46
C GLY A 210 10.90 16.93 8.98
N LEU A 211 9.94 16.63 9.89
CA LEU A 211 8.61 16.17 9.48
C LEU A 211 7.84 17.31 8.82
N VAL A 212 7.31 17.05 7.64
CA VAL A 212 6.43 17.95 6.90
C VAL A 212 5.00 17.41 6.95
N VAL A 213 4.07 18.22 7.43
CA VAL A 213 2.63 18.00 7.26
C VAL A 213 2.19 18.78 6.03
N GLU A 214 1.85 18.07 4.96
CA GLU A 214 1.40 18.68 3.70
C GLU A 214 -0.01 19.26 3.85
N PRO A 215 -0.40 20.23 3.03
CA PRO A 215 -1.78 20.70 2.95
C PRO A 215 -2.73 19.51 2.73
N PRO A 216 -3.91 19.52 3.37
CA PRO A 216 -4.86 18.43 3.23
C PRO A 216 -5.32 18.27 1.77
N LEU A 217 -5.55 17.04 1.35
CA LEU A 217 -6.26 16.76 0.10
C LEU A 217 -7.77 16.75 0.40
N ILE A 218 -8.51 17.54 -0.33
CA ILE A 218 -9.98 17.56 -0.25
C ILE A 218 -10.53 16.69 -1.37
N VAL A 219 -11.43 15.76 -1.03
CA VAL A 219 -12.13 14.91 -2.01
C VAL A 219 -12.94 15.80 -2.97
N GLU A 220 -12.98 15.43 -4.24
CA GLU A 220 -13.63 16.20 -5.31
C GLU A 220 -13.05 17.61 -5.58
N SER A 221 -11.83 17.88 -5.09
CA SER A 221 -11.06 19.06 -5.53
C SER A 221 -10.39 18.81 -6.88
N ASP A 222 -9.95 19.88 -7.55
CA ASP A 222 -9.21 19.77 -8.82
C ASP A 222 -7.96 18.88 -8.69
N GLU A 223 -7.29 18.92 -7.52
CA GLU A 223 -6.14 18.04 -7.26
C GLU A 223 -6.57 16.58 -7.16
N TYR A 224 -7.70 16.32 -6.49
CA TYR A 224 -8.25 14.98 -6.38
C TYR A 224 -8.60 14.40 -7.76
N PHE A 225 -9.30 15.16 -8.60
CA PHE A 225 -9.67 14.72 -9.94
C PHE A 225 -8.45 14.47 -10.83
N ARG A 226 -7.41 15.31 -10.73
CA ARG A 226 -6.14 15.06 -11.44
C ARG A 226 -5.47 13.75 -11.03
N ILE A 227 -5.55 13.35 -9.76
CA ILE A 227 -5.03 12.06 -9.27
C ILE A 227 -5.76 10.89 -9.95
N TYR A 228 -7.04 11.05 -10.22
CA TYR A 228 -7.85 10.03 -10.90
C TYR A 228 -7.79 10.10 -12.44
N GLY A 229 -7.04 11.05 -12.99
CA GLY A 229 -6.98 11.26 -14.44
C GLY A 229 -8.29 11.80 -15.03
N ILE A 230 -9.12 12.45 -14.22
CA ILE A 230 -10.38 13.06 -14.63
C ILE A 230 -10.10 14.53 -14.96
N GLU A 231 -10.19 14.88 -16.24
CA GLU A 231 -10.16 16.28 -16.68
C GLU A 231 -11.58 16.88 -16.54
N HIS A 232 -11.66 18.08 -15.95
CA HIS A 232 -12.88 18.90 -15.87
C HIS A 232 -12.87 20.01 -16.90
#